data_79750ee45f6f4627afc2dc13edc7057f
#
_entry.id   79750ee45f6f4627afc2dc13edc7057f
#
_cell.length_a   1.000
_cell.length_b   1.000
_cell.length_c   1.000
_cell.angle_alpha   90.00
_cell.angle_beta   90.00
_cell.angle_gamma   90.00
#
_symmetry.space_group_name_H-M   'P 1'
#
loop_
_entity.id
_entity.type
_entity.pdbx_description
1 polymer ?
#
loop_
_entity_poly.entity_id
_entity_poly.type
_entity_poly.pdbx_seq_one_letter_code
_entity_poly.pdbx_strand_id
1 'polypeptide(L)'
;MLKKYGFDISVNPFGTLYNPVSIANSIKVLSSDDSFSEKDVIDISCHTTTHAENQNREGYTNSDERRGRYCSFYHHSSFAKESAAEFLQEANARLAAEQAHFKAADTIIITLGTSWVFRH
;
A
#
# COMPACT_ATOMS: atom_id res chain seq x y z
N MET A 1 -17.41 -11.11 6.59
CA MET A 1 -18.12 -12.06 7.49
C MET A 1 -18.15 -11.60 8.93
N LEU A 2 -17.02 -11.27 9.56
CA LEU A 2 -16.96 -10.85 10.97
C LEU A 2 -17.78 -9.58 11.30
N LYS A 3 -17.80 -8.58 10.40
CA LYS A 3 -18.67 -7.39 10.55
C LYS A 3 -20.15 -7.77 10.70
N LYS A 4 -20.61 -8.82 10.05
CA LYS A 4 -21.99 -9.33 10.15
C LYS A 4 -22.34 -9.79 11.57
N TYR A 5 -21.36 -10.19 12.37
CA TYR A 5 -21.53 -10.64 13.75
C TYR A 5 -21.27 -9.53 14.78
N GLY A 6 -21.22 -8.26 14.35
CA GLY A 6 -21.06 -7.11 15.23
C GLY A 6 -19.61 -6.77 15.61
N PHE A 7 -18.61 -7.40 14.98
CA PHE A 7 -17.21 -7.05 15.20
C PHE A 7 -16.84 -5.79 14.43
N ASP A 8 -16.17 -4.86 15.07
CA ASP A 8 -15.54 -3.72 14.43
C ASP A 8 -14.17 -4.16 13.92
N ILE A 9 -14.01 -4.22 12.60
CA ILE A 9 -12.80 -4.73 11.96
C ILE A 9 -12.26 -3.79 10.91
N SER A 10 -10.95 -3.56 10.92
CA SER A 10 -10.17 -3.02 9.81
C SER A 10 -9.42 -4.16 9.11
N VAL A 11 -9.43 -4.17 7.80
CA VAL A 11 -8.80 -5.21 6.98
C VAL A 11 -7.83 -4.59 6.01
N ASN A 12 -6.56 -5.01 6.09
CA ASN A 12 -5.50 -4.60 5.15
C ASN A 12 -5.44 -3.07 4.96
N PRO A 13 -5.14 -2.28 6.00
CA PRO A 13 -5.18 -0.82 5.94
C PRO A 13 -4.27 -0.21 4.84
N PHE A 14 -3.20 -0.89 4.46
CA PHE A 14 -2.30 -0.51 3.37
C PHE A 14 -2.49 -1.33 2.09
N GLY A 15 -3.56 -2.09 2.00
CA GLY A 15 -3.81 -3.06 0.95
C GLY A 15 -3.19 -4.42 1.23
N THR A 16 -3.32 -5.34 0.30
CA THR A 16 -2.81 -6.70 0.45
C THR A 16 -1.29 -6.72 0.33
N LEU A 17 -0.61 -7.05 1.40
CA LEU A 17 0.84 -7.19 1.49
C LEU A 17 1.20 -8.66 1.59
N TYR A 18 2.18 -9.10 0.82
CA TYR A 18 2.49 -10.52 0.67
C TYR A 18 3.71 -10.99 1.47
N ASN A 19 4.63 -10.08 1.81
CA ASN A 19 5.87 -10.47 2.48
C ASN A 19 5.91 -10.05 3.95
N PRO A 20 6.60 -10.84 4.81
CA PRO A 20 6.64 -10.59 6.25
C PRO A 20 7.25 -9.23 6.64
N VAL A 21 8.21 -8.72 5.86
CA VAL A 21 8.87 -7.43 6.14
C VAL A 21 7.91 -6.27 5.93
N SER A 22 7.13 -6.30 4.83
CA SER A 22 6.10 -5.28 4.58
C SER A 22 5.03 -5.28 5.68
N ILE A 23 4.62 -6.46 6.14
CA ILE A 23 3.64 -6.60 7.23
C ILE A 23 4.24 -6.06 8.54
N ALA A 24 5.49 -6.38 8.86
CA ALA A 24 6.16 -5.88 10.06
C ALA A 24 6.31 -4.35 10.04
N ASN A 25 6.66 -3.78 8.88
CA ASN A 25 6.74 -2.33 8.70
C ASN A 25 5.37 -1.66 8.85
N SER A 26 4.32 -2.27 8.32
CA SER A 26 2.95 -1.77 8.48
C SER A 26 2.52 -1.74 9.94
N ILE A 27 2.78 -2.80 10.69
CA ILE A 27 2.50 -2.86 12.13
C ILE A 27 3.28 -1.79 12.89
N LYS A 28 4.55 -1.59 12.55
CA LYS A 28 5.38 -0.56 13.15
C LYS A 28 4.81 0.85 12.93
N VAL A 29 4.39 1.16 11.72
CA VAL A 29 3.76 2.46 11.38
C VAL A 29 2.42 2.62 12.07
N LEU A 30 1.59 1.58 12.15
CA LEU A 30 0.30 1.62 12.85
C LEU A 30 0.45 1.79 14.37
N SER A 31 1.52 1.28 14.96
CA SER A 31 1.78 1.40 16.40
C SER A 31 2.44 2.73 16.78
N SER A 32 3.02 3.45 15.81
CA SER A 32 3.62 4.77 16.02
C SER A 32 2.58 5.89 15.93
N ASP A 33 3.01 7.10 16.23
CA ASP A 33 2.26 8.34 15.98
C ASP A 33 2.81 9.11 14.78
N ASP A 34 3.66 8.45 13.98
CA ASP A 34 4.28 9.03 12.79
C ASP A 34 3.27 9.18 11.65
N SER A 35 3.60 10.08 10.73
CA SER A 35 2.88 10.29 9.48
C SER A 35 3.81 10.09 8.28
N PHE A 36 3.25 9.82 7.14
CA PHE A 36 4.01 9.76 5.89
C PHE A 36 4.47 11.16 5.47
N SER A 37 5.67 11.22 4.94
CA SER A 37 6.30 12.44 4.41
C SER A 37 6.60 12.29 2.92
N GLU A 38 7.05 13.35 2.29
CA GLU A 38 7.47 13.33 0.88
C GLU A 38 8.56 12.29 0.59
N LYS A 39 9.38 11.94 1.58
CA LYS A 39 10.43 10.93 1.48
C LYS A 39 9.89 9.50 1.31
N ASP A 40 8.66 9.28 1.75
CA ASP A 40 8.00 8.00 1.66
C ASP A 40 7.28 7.80 0.33
N VAL A 41 7.14 8.87 -0.45
CA VAL A 41 6.47 8.85 -1.76
C VAL A 41 7.45 8.44 -2.85
N ILE A 42 7.06 7.48 -3.64
CA ILE A 42 7.82 7.00 -4.80
C ILE A 42 7.02 7.19 -6.08
N ASP A 43 7.73 7.51 -7.15
CA ASP A 43 7.19 7.53 -8.51
C ASP A 43 7.29 6.12 -9.10
N ILE A 44 6.17 5.45 -9.25
CA ILE A 44 6.12 4.08 -9.77
C ILE A 44 6.05 3.99 -11.29
N SER A 45 6.00 5.13 -12.00
CA SER A 45 5.94 5.15 -13.47
C SER A 45 7.24 4.66 -14.13
N CYS A 46 8.37 4.77 -13.43
CA CYS A 46 9.68 4.37 -13.95
C CYS A 46 9.89 2.84 -13.99
N HIS A 47 9.08 2.07 -13.29
CA HIS A 47 9.27 0.61 -13.23
C HIS A 47 8.70 -0.13 -14.44
N THR A 48 8.01 0.55 -15.34
CA THR A 48 7.45 -0.05 -16.56
C THR A 48 8.37 0.01 -17.78
N THR A 49 9.55 0.65 -17.68
CA THR A 49 10.41 0.93 -18.85
C THR A 49 11.62 0.02 -19.03
N THR A 50 11.82 -1.02 -18.23
CA THR A 50 13.00 -1.90 -18.35
C THR A 50 12.84 -3.07 -19.35
N HIS A 51 11.75 -3.13 -20.10
CA HIS A 51 11.60 -4.11 -21.18
C HIS A 51 11.08 -3.49 -22.49
N ALA A 52 11.58 -2.30 -22.84
CA ALA A 52 11.28 -1.64 -24.11
C ALA A 52 12.19 -2.08 -25.29
N GLU A 53 12.62 -3.33 -25.32
CA GLU A 53 13.27 -3.93 -26.49
C GLU A 53 12.42 -5.05 -27.09
N ASN A 54 11.16 -4.74 -27.44
CA ASN A 54 10.43 -5.49 -28.46
C ASN A 54 9.32 -4.63 -29.03
N GLN A 55 9.69 -3.89 -30.08
CA GLN A 55 8.84 -2.99 -30.84
C GLN A 55 7.81 -3.71 -31.71
N ASN A 56 7.20 -4.80 -31.30
CA ASN A 56 6.14 -5.46 -32.08
C ASN A 56 5.10 -6.12 -31.19
N ARG A 57 4.39 -5.32 -30.38
CA ARG A 57 3.09 -5.70 -29.86
C ARG A 57 2.09 -4.56 -29.99
N GLU A 58 1.63 -4.37 -31.19
CA GLU A 58 0.35 -3.72 -31.47
C GLU A 58 -0.73 -4.55 -30.77
N GLY A 59 -1.38 -4.02 -29.73
CA GLY A 59 -2.51 -4.66 -29.09
C GLY A 59 -2.61 -4.55 -27.56
N TYR A 60 -1.64 -3.96 -26.88
CA TYR A 60 -1.81 -3.59 -25.47
C TYR A 60 -2.48 -2.23 -25.41
N THR A 61 -3.80 -2.23 -25.42
CA THR A 61 -4.59 -1.06 -25.05
C THR A 61 -4.34 -0.77 -23.57
N ASN A 62 -3.82 0.39 -23.30
CA ASN A 62 -3.46 1.00 -22.05
C ASN A 62 -4.56 0.92 -20.99
N SER A 63 -4.78 -0.24 -20.39
CA SER A 63 -5.54 -0.35 -19.15
C SER A 63 -4.75 0.19 -17.94
N ASP A 64 -3.45 0.49 -18.13
CA ASP A 64 -2.58 1.02 -17.08
C ASP A 64 -2.65 2.55 -16.91
N GLU A 65 -3.26 3.29 -17.84
CA GLU A 65 -3.39 4.75 -17.75
C GLU A 65 -4.29 5.23 -16.59
N ARG A 66 -4.99 4.32 -15.91
CA ARG A 66 -5.85 4.64 -14.76
C ARG A 66 -5.18 4.40 -13.41
N ARG A 67 -3.96 3.90 -13.38
CA ARG A 67 -3.20 3.73 -12.15
C ARG A 67 -2.43 4.99 -11.85
N GLY A 68 -2.62 5.55 -10.67
CA GLY A 68 -1.86 6.70 -10.22
C GLY A 68 -0.36 6.44 -10.28
N ARG A 69 0.40 7.51 -10.36
CA ARG A 69 1.85 7.51 -10.55
C ARG A 69 2.63 7.45 -9.23
N TYR A 70 2.07 8.02 -8.17
CA TYR A 70 2.72 8.17 -6.89
C TYR A 70 2.14 7.22 -5.85
N CYS A 71 2.99 6.49 -5.16
CA CYS A 71 2.64 5.55 -4.12
C CYS A 71 3.73 5.55 -3.03
N SER A 72 3.71 4.60 -2.12
CA SER A 72 4.80 4.34 -1.17
C SER A 72 5.10 2.86 -1.06
N PHE A 73 6.26 2.50 -0.51
CA PHE A 73 6.61 1.11 -0.23
C PHE A 73 5.73 0.44 0.84
N TYR A 74 5.00 1.22 1.62
CA TYR A 74 4.08 0.72 2.63
C TYR A 74 2.73 0.31 2.06
N HIS A 75 2.36 0.82 0.88
CA HIS A 75 1.04 0.64 0.29
C HIS A 75 1.07 -0.29 -0.93
N HIS A 76 -0.02 -1.01 -1.11
CA HIS A 76 -0.27 -1.69 -2.37
C HIS A 76 -0.48 -0.65 -3.49
N SER A 77 -0.06 -0.98 -4.72
CA SER A 77 -0.13 -0.08 -5.88
C SER A 77 -1.55 0.42 -6.21
N SER A 78 -2.58 -0.25 -5.71
CA SER A 78 -3.98 0.21 -5.85
C SER A 78 -4.27 1.54 -5.14
N PHE A 79 -3.38 1.97 -4.24
CA PHE A 79 -3.47 3.27 -3.54
C PHE A 79 -2.80 4.41 -4.30
N ALA A 80 -2.13 4.12 -5.41
CA ALA A 80 -1.40 5.13 -6.18
C ALA A 80 -2.32 6.26 -6.67
N LYS A 81 -1.80 7.48 -6.66
CA LYS A 81 -2.47 8.71 -7.11
C LYS A 81 -1.66 9.40 -8.19
N GLU A 82 -2.28 10.28 -8.94
CA GLU A 82 -1.62 11.06 -9.98
C GLU A 82 -0.72 12.17 -9.42
N SER A 83 -1.01 12.64 -8.21
CA SER A 83 -0.24 13.67 -7.51
C SER A 83 0.34 13.13 -6.20
N ALA A 84 1.61 13.45 -5.94
CA ALA A 84 2.28 13.13 -4.67
C ALA A 84 1.57 13.79 -3.46
N ALA A 85 1.13 15.05 -3.62
CA ALA A 85 0.40 15.76 -2.56
C ALA A 85 -0.94 15.12 -2.25
N GLU A 86 -1.70 14.72 -3.28
CA GLU A 86 -2.97 14.01 -3.13
C GLU A 86 -2.77 12.66 -2.45
N PHE A 87 -1.74 11.91 -2.86
CA PHE A 87 -1.40 10.65 -2.23
C PHE A 87 -1.09 10.82 -0.74
N LEU A 88 -0.23 11.78 -0.38
CA LEU A 88 0.13 12.04 1.01
C LEU A 88 -1.07 12.46 1.86
N GLN A 89 -1.92 13.35 1.34
CA GLN A 89 -3.10 13.80 2.05
C GLN A 89 -4.03 12.63 2.39
N GLU A 90 -4.34 11.81 1.41
CA GLU A 90 -5.22 10.65 1.59
C GLU A 90 -4.57 9.57 2.46
N ALA A 91 -3.29 9.27 2.23
CA ALA A 91 -2.54 8.28 2.99
C ALA A 91 -2.46 8.66 4.48
N ASN A 92 -2.18 9.93 4.79
CA ASN A 92 -2.09 10.39 6.17
C ASN A 92 -3.46 10.48 6.86
N ALA A 93 -4.50 10.91 6.16
CA ALA A 93 -5.86 10.90 6.70
C ALA A 93 -6.30 9.48 7.07
N ARG A 94 -6.04 8.54 6.18
CA ARG A 94 -6.33 7.13 6.42
C ARG A 94 -5.47 6.55 7.53
N LEU A 95 -4.17 6.85 7.54
CA LEU A 95 -3.24 6.38 8.56
C LEU A 95 -3.68 6.78 9.98
N ALA A 96 -4.08 8.04 10.18
CA ALA A 96 -4.54 8.52 11.47
C ALA A 96 -5.76 7.71 11.99
N ALA A 97 -6.72 7.44 11.11
CA ALA A 97 -7.88 6.62 11.46
C ALA A 97 -7.49 5.17 11.78
N GLU A 98 -6.60 4.59 11.00
CA GLU A 98 -6.13 3.20 11.19
C GLU A 98 -5.23 3.04 12.41
N GLN A 99 -4.42 4.03 12.76
CA GLN A 99 -3.63 4.04 14.00
C GLN A 99 -4.54 4.06 15.22
N ALA A 100 -5.59 4.89 15.22
CA ALA A 100 -6.58 4.91 16.30
C ALA A 100 -7.28 3.56 16.44
N HIS A 101 -7.70 2.97 15.31
CA HIS A 101 -8.34 1.65 15.29
C HIS A 101 -7.38 0.55 15.79
N PHE A 102 -6.14 0.56 15.33
CA PHE A 102 -5.11 -0.41 15.72
C PHE A 102 -4.82 -0.37 17.25
N LYS A 103 -4.71 0.85 17.82
CA LYS A 103 -4.48 1.03 19.26
C LYS A 103 -5.67 0.59 20.12
N ALA A 104 -6.88 0.66 19.57
CA ALA A 104 -8.10 0.23 20.25
C ALA A 104 -8.42 -1.27 20.03
N ALA A 105 -7.69 -1.95 19.16
CA ALA A 105 -7.96 -3.35 18.82
C ALA A 105 -7.58 -4.31 19.95
N ASP A 106 -8.46 -5.21 20.29
CA ASP A 106 -8.23 -6.30 21.25
C ASP A 106 -7.50 -7.49 20.61
N THR A 107 -7.64 -7.65 19.30
CA THR A 107 -7.12 -8.81 18.58
C THR A 107 -6.56 -8.40 17.24
N ILE A 108 -5.37 -8.89 16.91
CA ILE A 108 -4.71 -8.70 15.62
C ILE A 108 -4.53 -10.05 14.97
N ILE A 109 -5.01 -10.19 13.73
CA ILE A 109 -4.86 -11.40 12.92
C ILE A 109 -3.88 -11.13 11.80
N ILE A 110 -2.81 -11.91 11.72
CA ILE A 110 -1.78 -11.80 10.70
C ILE A 110 -1.77 -13.08 9.86
N THR A 111 -1.89 -12.93 8.54
CA THR A 111 -1.77 -14.05 7.60
C THR A 111 -0.48 -13.91 6.81
N LEU A 112 0.40 -14.88 6.89
CA LEU A 112 1.67 -14.91 6.17
C LEU A 112 1.57 -15.91 5.01
N GLY A 113 1.72 -15.40 3.78
CA GLY A 113 1.58 -16.23 2.57
C GLY A 113 2.90 -16.59 1.89
N THR A 114 3.94 -15.77 2.03
CA THR A 114 5.23 -15.99 1.36
C THR A 114 6.39 -15.53 2.24
N SER A 115 7.50 -16.28 2.17
CA SER A 115 8.75 -15.96 2.88
C SER A 115 9.77 -15.23 2.01
N TRP A 116 9.49 -14.99 0.73
CA TRP A 116 10.40 -14.29 -0.17
C TRP A 116 10.41 -12.80 0.11
N VAL A 117 11.61 -12.26 0.32
CA VAL A 117 11.85 -10.84 0.57
C VAL A 117 12.89 -10.34 -0.42
N PHE A 118 12.53 -9.32 -1.18
CA PHE A 118 13.50 -8.59 -2.01
C PHE A 118 14.20 -7.56 -1.14
N ARG A 119 15.54 -7.58 -1.16
CA ARG A 119 16.37 -6.54 -0.54
C ARG A 119 16.84 -5.59 -1.64
N HIS A 120 16.67 -4.33 -1.41
CA HIS A 120 17.26 -3.25 -2.19
C HIS A 120 18.48 -2.71 -1.49
#